data_5884231ffdd4935b47b105417039f992
#
_entry.id   5884231ffdd4935b47b105417039f992
#
_cell.length_a   1.000
_cell.length_b   1.000
_cell.length_c   1.000
_cell.angle_alpha   90.00
_cell.angle_beta   90.00
_cell.angle_gamma   90.00
#
_symmetry.space_group_name_H-M   'P 1'
#
loop_
_entity.id
_entity.type
_entity.pdbx_description
1 polymer ?
#
loop_
_entity_poly.entity_id
_entity_poly.type
_entity_poly.pdbx_seq_one_letter_code
_entity_poly.pdbx_strand_id
1 'polypeptide(L)'
;MNIFLALFLTFAKIGLFTFGGGYAMIFMIENVCVEKKQWITHDEMMEITVIADSTPGPIAINAATYVGYKRAGIWGSVWATIGVVLPSFVIIYLISSVLDNFLEIVWIANAFRGIKIGVGLLILNVAIQMLKKMKPMPLPRIIAACSFAAMLVINFLSLKISAITLLLLAGTVSLAIFLRNNQKGSTVK
;
A
#
# COMPACT_ATOMS: atom_id res chain seq x y z
N MET A 1 -25.76 -15.01 13.43
CA MET A 1 -25.34 -13.66 12.97
C MET A 1 -25.23 -13.71 11.45
N ASN A 2 -25.83 -12.75 10.75
CA ASN A 2 -25.74 -12.70 9.27
C ASN A 2 -24.26 -12.65 8.85
N ILE A 3 -23.86 -13.46 7.86
CA ILE A 3 -22.47 -13.56 7.41
C ILE A 3 -21.91 -12.20 6.96
N PHE A 4 -22.71 -11.37 6.32
CA PHE A 4 -22.31 -10.03 5.86
C PHE A 4 -21.98 -9.11 7.05
N LEU A 5 -22.81 -9.12 8.10
CA LEU A 5 -22.54 -8.36 9.32
C LEU A 5 -21.30 -8.90 10.04
N ALA A 6 -21.10 -10.22 10.03
CA ALA A 6 -19.90 -10.83 10.60
C ALA A 6 -18.62 -10.40 9.86
N LEU A 7 -18.64 -10.36 8.51
CA LEU A 7 -17.56 -9.88 7.69
C LEU A 7 -17.28 -8.40 7.97
N PHE A 8 -18.31 -7.56 7.92
CA PHE A 8 -18.18 -6.13 8.19
C PHE A 8 -17.55 -5.86 9.55
N LEU A 9 -18.11 -6.40 10.64
CA LEU A 9 -17.61 -6.16 12.01
C LEU A 9 -16.19 -6.71 12.22
N THR A 10 -15.87 -7.85 11.62
CA THR A 10 -14.52 -8.43 11.72
C THR A 10 -13.49 -7.55 11.03
N PHE A 11 -13.78 -7.14 9.81
CA PHE A 11 -12.86 -6.28 9.05
C PHE A 11 -12.82 -4.84 9.57
N ALA A 12 -13.93 -4.34 10.14
CA ALA A 12 -13.95 -3.05 10.84
C ALA A 12 -13.02 -3.08 12.08
N LYS A 13 -13.04 -4.16 12.83
CA LYS A 13 -12.12 -4.33 13.96
C LYS A 13 -10.67 -4.43 13.51
N ILE A 14 -10.37 -5.15 12.41
CA ILE A 14 -9.03 -5.21 11.85
C ILE A 14 -8.58 -3.82 11.39
N GLY A 15 -9.42 -3.09 10.65
CA GLY A 15 -9.11 -1.74 10.16
C GLY A 15 -8.86 -0.72 11.28
N LEU A 16 -9.58 -0.82 12.40
CA LEU A 16 -9.42 0.06 13.55
C LEU A 16 -8.14 -0.18 14.36
N PHE A 17 -7.80 -1.45 14.57
CA PHE A 17 -6.78 -1.83 15.57
C PHE A 17 -5.44 -2.26 14.95
N THR A 18 -5.31 -2.22 13.63
CA THR A 18 -4.05 -2.58 13.00
C THR A 18 -3.24 -1.35 12.61
N PHE A 19 -2.13 -1.16 13.28
CA PHE A 19 -1.13 -0.12 13.00
C PHE A 19 0.13 -0.80 12.44
N GLY A 20 0.80 -0.21 11.46
CA GLY A 20 2.10 -0.70 10.99
C GLY A 20 2.17 -1.11 9.51
N GLY A 21 1.13 -0.87 8.73
CA GLY A 21 1.16 -1.07 7.27
C GLY A 21 0.61 -2.40 6.77
N GLY A 22 0.65 -2.61 5.45
CA GLY A 22 -0.07 -3.67 4.76
C GLY A 22 0.23 -5.09 5.24
N TYR A 23 1.49 -5.42 5.50
CA TYR A 23 1.87 -6.77 5.97
C TYR A 23 1.45 -7.06 7.42
N ALA A 24 1.44 -6.05 8.29
CA ALA A 24 0.91 -6.22 9.65
C ALA A 24 -0.60 -6.52 9.63
N MET A 25 -1.33 -5.90 8.69
CA MET A 25 -2.75 -6.21 8.48
C MET A 25 -2.96 -7.61 7.90
N ILE A 26 -2.12 -8.08 6.99
CA ILE A 26 -2.17 -9.46 6.48
C ILE A 26 -2.05 -10.46 7.61
N PHE A 27 -1.06 -10.30 8.49
CA PHE A 27 -0.91 -11.15 9.67
C PHE A 27 -2.16 -11.12 10.57
N MET A 28 -2.77 -9.94 10.77
CA MET A 28 -3.99 -9.82 11.56
C MET A 28 -5.19 -10.50 10.88
N ILE A 29 -5.30 -10.38 9.54
CA ILE A 29 -6.34 -11.05 8.74
C ILE A 29 -6.19 -12.57 8.88
N GLU A 30 -4.96 -13.09 8.75
CA GLU A 30 -4.66 -14.50 8.91
C GLU A 30 -5.07 -15.01 10.31
N ASN A 31 -4.60 -14.36 11.36
CA ASN A 31 -4.95 -14.72 12.75
C ASN A 31 -6.47 -14.72 13.01
N VAL A 32 -7.19 -13.78 12.43
CA VAL A 32 -8.63 -13.69 12.64
C VAL A 32 -9.41 -14.64 11.72
N CYS A 33 -9.08 -14.68 10.43
CA CYS A 33 -9.87 -15.39 9.43
C CYS A 33 -9.50 -16.89 9.33
N VAL A 34 -8.25 -17.25 9.57
CA VAL A 34 -7.79 -18.65 9.57
C VAL A 34 -7.92 -19.23 10.97
N GLU A 35 -7.20 -18.66 11.96
CA GLU A 35 -7.10 -19.26 13.30
C GLU A 35 -8.40 -19.16 14.11
N LYS A 36 -9.00 -17.97 14.22
CA LYS A 36 -10.15 -17.74 15.11
C LYS A 36 -11.48 -18.05 14.47
N LYS A 37 -11.69 -17.65 13.22
CA LYS A 37 -12.96 -17.78 12.52
C LYS A 37 -13.05 -19.00 11.62
N GLN A 38 -11.92 -19.55 11.22
CA GLN A 38 -11.81 -20.70 10.28
C GLN A 38 -12.66 -20.46 9.01
N TRP A 39 -12.62 -19.23 8.51
CA TRP A 39 -13.33 -18.87 7.29
C TRP A 39 -12.60 -19.32 6.03
N ILE A 40 -11.28 -19.40 6.12
CA ILE A 40 -10.37 -19.83 5.06
C ILE A 40 -9.25 -20.68 5.68
N THR A 41 -8.60 -21.49 4.86
CA THR A 41 -7.44 -22.28 5.26
C THR A 41 -6.15 -21.45 5.20
N HIS A 42 -5.07 -21.97 5.76
CA HIS A 42 -3.75 -21.34 5.67
C HIS A 42 -3.25 -21.26 4.22
N ASP A 43 -3.43 -22.32 3.43
CA ASP A 43 -3.05 -22.34 2.02
C ASP A 43 -3.82 -21.31 1.21
N GLU A 44 -5.13 -21.18 1.43
CA GLU A 44 -5.95 -20.14 0.82
C GLU A 44 -5.49 -18.74 1.21
N MET A 45 -5.07 -18.52 2.47
CA MET A 45 -4.53 -17.23 2.90
C MET A 45 -3.21 -16.90 2.20
N MET A 46 -2.36 -17.89 1.97
CA MET A 46 -1.13 -17.70 1.18
C MET A 46 -1.44 -17.27 -0.26
N GLU A 47 -2.37 -17.95 -0.93
CA GLU A 47 -2.83 -17.57 -2.28
C GLU A 47 -3.38 -16.15 -2.31
N ILE A 48 -4.24 -15.81 -1.35
CA ILE A 48 -4.84 -14.47 -1.22
C ILE A 48 -3.73 -13.42 -1.03
N THR A 49 -2.71 -13.71 -0.25
CA THR A 49 -1.59 -12.78 -0.02
C THR A 49 -0.83 -12.51 -1.31
N VAL A 50 -0.52 -13.55 -2.10
CA VAL A 50 0.17 -13.40 -3.39
C VAL A 50 -0.68 -12.58 -4.37
N ILE A 51 -1.97 -12.87 -4.46
CA ILE A 51 -2.89 -12.12 -5.33
C ILE A 51 -3.02 -10.66 -4.87
N ALA A 52 -3.16 -10.43 -3.57
CA ALA A 52 -3.30 -9.10 -3.00
C ALA A 52 -2.03 -8.24 -3.21
N ASP A 53 -0.85 -8.85 -3.14
CA ASP A 53 0.44 -8.20 -3.41
C ASP A 53 0.63 -7.88 -4.90
N SER A 54 0.11 -8.73 -5.77
CA SER A 54 0.18 -8.55 -7.22
C SER A 54 -0.89 -7.59 -7.78
N THR A 55 -1.93 -7.30 -7.00
CA THR A 55 -3.05 -6.45 -7.42
C THR A 55 -2.76 -4.99 -7.06
N PRO A 56 -2.94 -4.02 -8.01
CA PRO A 56 -2.77 -2.61 -7.69
C PRO A 56 -3.68 -2.16 -6.55
N GLY A 57 -3.10 -1.52 -5.53
CA GLY A 57 -3.85 -1.01 -4.37
C GLY A 57 -3.27 -1.44 -3.03
N PRO A 58 -3.87 -1.01 -1.91
CA PRO A 58 -3.43 -1.41 -0.58
C PRO A 58 -3.65 -2.92 -0.36
N ILE A 59 -2.57 -3.65 -0.10
CA ILE A 59 -2.56 -5.12 0.06
C ILE A 59 -3.64 -5.59 1.04
N ALA A 60 -3.81 -4.89 2.15
CA ALA A 60 -4.80 -5.24 3.17
C ALA A 60 -6.25 -5.12 2.69
N ILE A 61 -6.56 -4.11 1.86
CA ILE A 61 -7.89 -3.94 1.27
C ILE A 61 -8.12 -5.03 0.23
N ASN A 62 -7.12 -5.32 -0.60
CA ASN A 62 -7.19 -6.39 -1.58
C ASN A 62 -7.43 -7.74 -0.89
N ALA A 63 -6.68 -8.06 0.16
CA ALA A 63 -6.84 -9.29 0.94
C ALA A 63 -8.22 -9.37 1.60
N ALA A 64 -8.71 -8.28 2.21
CA ALA A 64 -10.06 -8.24 2.80
C ALA A 64 -11.15 -8.52 1.74
N THR A 65 -11.01 -7.92 0.56
CA THR A 65 -11.91 -8.14 -0.57
C THR A 65 -11.94 -9.60 -1.00
N TYR A 66 -10.76 -10.23 -1.12
CA TYR A 66 -10.65 -11.65 -1.49
C TYR A 66 -11.20 -12.60 -0.43
N VAL A 67 -10.90 -12.36 0.83
CA VAL A 67 -11.48 -13.17 1.93
C VAL A 67 -13.00 -13.04 1.93
N GLY A 68 -13.51 -11.82 1.75
CA GLY A 68 -14.95 -11.56 1.64
C GLY A 68 -15.58 -12.31 0.46
N TYR A 69 -14.92 -12.30 -0.70
CA TYR A 69 -15.36 -13.02 -1.88
C TYR A 69 -15.40 -14.53 -1.66
N LYS A 70 -14.33 -15.07 -1.11
CA LYS A 70 -14.22 -16.51 -0.84
C LYS A 70 -15.34 -16.99 0.13
N ARG A 71 -15.72 -16.14 1.09
CA ARG A 71 -16.70 -16.50 2.10
C ARG A 71 -18.15 -16.30 1.68
N ALA A 72 -18.48 -15.26 0.92
CA ALA A 72 -19.87 -14.91 0.62
C ALA A 72 -20.03 -14.23 -0.76
N GLY A 73 -19.13 -14.54 -1.72
CA GLY A 73 -19.17 -14.02 -3.09
C GLY A 73 -19.01 -12.50 -3.17
N ILE A 74 -19.54 -11.90 -4.22
CA ILE A 74 -19.41 -10.46 -4.51
C ILE A 74 -19.90 -9.60 -3.32
N TRP A 75 -21.02 -9.92 -2.73
CA TRP A 75 -21.55 -9.19 -1.57
C TRP A 75 -20.66 -9.33 -0.34
N GLY A 76 -20.02 -10.49 -0.16
CA GLY A 76 -19.02 -10.68 0.88
C GLY A 76 -17.82 -9.76 0.69
N SER A 77 -17.33 -9.59 -0.54
CA SER A 77 -16.27 -8.61 -0.88
C SER A 77 -16.66 -7.20 -0.49
N VAL A 78 -17.85 -6.76 -0.87
CA VAL A 78 -18.35 -5.40 -0.59
C VAL A 78 -18.37 -5.14 0.92
N TRP A 79 -18.97 -6.04 1.70
CA TRP A 79 -19.07 -5.86 3.14
C TRP A 79 -17.72 -5.91 3.87
N ALA A 80 -16.81 -6.78 3.43
CA ALA A 80 -15.46 -6.86 3.98
C ALA A 80 -14.65 -5.60 3.67
N THR A 81 -14.71 -5.12 2.43
CA THR A 81 -13.99 -3.90 1.98
C THR A 81 -14.52 -2.66 2.69
N ILE A 82 -15.84 -2.48 2.75
CA ILE A 82 -16.44 -1.37 3.52
C ILE A 82 -16.04 -1.48 4.98
N GLY A 83 -16.05 -2.69 5.55
CA GLY A 83 -15.63 -2.92 6.93
C GLY A 83 -14.24 -2.42 7.22
N VAL A 84 -13.24 -2.73 6.39
CA VAL A 84 -11.85 -2.31 6.63
C VAL A 84 -11.62 -0.82 6.41
N VAL A 85 -12.35 -0.19 5.49
CA VAL A 85 -12.14 1.21 5.09
C VAL A 85 -12.95 2.20 5.94
N LEU A 86 -14.20 1.87 6.23
CA LEU A 86 -15.16 2.80 6.82
C LEU A 86 -14.70 3.36 8.19
N PRO A 87 -14.17 2.57 9.13
CA PRO A 87 -13.75 3.10 10.42
C PRO A 87 -12.64 4.15 10.29
N SER A 88 -11.62 3.86 9.48
CA SER A 88 -10.52 4.79 9.22
C SER A 88 -11.02 6.07 8.54
N PHE A 89 -11.93 5.93 7.58
CA PHE A 89 -12.55 7.07 6.91
C PHE A 89 -13.31 7.96 7.90
N VAL A 90 -14.15 7.37 8.76
CA VAL A 90 -14.93 8.12 9.76
C VAL A 90 -14.02 8.85 10.73
N ILE A 91 -12.96 8.20 11.23
CA ILE A 91 -12.01 8.84 12.14
C ILE A 91 -11.32 10.03 11.47
N ILE A 92 -10.82 9.86 10.24
CA ILE A 92 -10.15 10.92 9.50
C ILE A 92 -11.13 12.07 9.24
N TYR A 93 -12.37 11.77 8.85
CA TYR A 93 -13.40 12.77 8.61
C TYR A 93 -13.72 13.59 9.88
N LEU A 94 -13.92 12.92 11.02
CA LEU A 94 -14.18 13.57 12.30
C LEU A 94 -13.00 14.44 12.74
N ILE A 95 -11.77 13.95 12.62
CA ILE A 95 -10.58 14.74 12.93
C ILE A 95 -10.47 15.94 12.00
N SER A 96 -10.69 15.76 10.69
CA SER A 96 -10.61 16.83 9.70
C SER A 96 -11.63 17.95 9.96
N SER A 97 -12.85 17.61 10.41
CA SER A 97 -13.90 18.60 10.64
C SER A 97 -13.61 19.55 11.81
N VAL A 98 -12.73 19.17 12.72
CA VAL A 98 -12.35 19.97 13.90
C VAL A 98 -10.88 20.41 13.87
N LEU A 99 -10.14 20.01 12.85
CA LEU A 99 -8.69 20.15 12.79
C LEU A 99 -8.24 21.62 12.83
N ASP A 100 -8.94 22.51 12.13
CA ASP A 100 -8.57 23.93 12.06
C ASP A 100 -8.60 24.57 13.44
N ASN A 101 -9.63 24.30 14.24
CA ASN A 101 -9.75 24.78 15.61
C ASN A 101 -8.66 24.20 16.54
N PHE A 102 -8.28 22.91 16.31
CA PHE A 102 -7.23 22.25 17.11
C PHE A 102 -5.82 22.74 16.76
N LEU A 103 -5.57 23.12 15.50
CA LEU A 103 -4.28 23.64 15.07
C LEU A 103 -3.95 25.03 15.62
N GLU A 104 -4.94 25.79 16.11
CA GLU A 104 -4.72 27.04 16.85
C GLU A 104 -4.05 26.80 18.21
N ILE A 105 -4.19 25.60 18.76
CA ILE A 105 -3.56 25.23 20.03
C ILE A 105 -2.10 24.84 19.75
N VAL A 106 -1.18 25.69 20.21
CA VAL A 106 0.27 25.62 19.90
C VAL A 106 0.89 24.23 20.14
N TRP A 107 0.56 23.56 21.22
CA TRP A 107 1.15 22.26 21.50
C TRP A 107 0.55 21.12 20.68
N ILE A 108 -0.70 21.24 20.22
CA ILE A 108 -1.30 20.32 19.22
C ILE A 108 -0.62 20.52 17.87
N ALA A 109 -0.46 21.76 17.43
CA ALA A 109 0.26 22.06 16.19
C ALA A 109 1.69 21.49 16.21
N ASN A 110 2.39 21.60 17.36
CA ASN A 110 3.72 21.03 17.53
C ASN A 110 3.72 19.50 17.51
N ALA A 111 2.71 18.84 18.08
CA ALA A 111 2.53 17.40 17.99
C ALA A 111 2.34 16.93 16.55
N PHE A 112 1.50 17.63 15.75
CA PHE A 112 1.32 17.35 14.32
C PHE A 112 2.61 17.56 13.52
N ARG A 113 3.44 18.57 13.87
CA ARG A 113 4.77 18.74 13.27
C ARG A 113 5.67 17.54 13.56
N GLY A 114 5.66 17.05 14.80
CA GLY A 114 6.40 15.85 15.20
C GLY A 114 5.96 14.60 14.42
N ILE A 115 4.65 14.41 14.27
CA ILE A 115 4.07 13.31 13.49
C ILE A 115 4.52 13.39 12.01
N LYS A 116 4.47 14.57 11.39
CA LYS A 116 4.94 14.78 10.01
C LYS A 116 6.41 14.38 9.83
N ILE A 117 7.27 14.77 10.78
CA ILE A 117 8.69 14.40 10.77
C ILE A 117 8.83 12.88 10.93
N GLY A 118 8.11 12.28 11.87
CA GLY A 118 8.11 10.83 12.10
C GLY A 118 7.70 10.04 10.86
N VAL A 119 6.61 10.46 10.19
CA VAL A 119 6.17 9.85 8.92
C VAL A 119 7.22 10.02 7.83
N GLY A 120 7.85 11.19 7.72
CA GLY A 120 8.94 11.43 6.78
C GLY A 120 10.13 10.48 7.00
N LEU A 121 10.52 10.25 8.26
CA LEU A 121 11.58 9.30 8.62
C LEU A 121 11.20 7.85 8.29
N LEU A 122 9.93 7.46 8.51
CA LEU A 122 9.44 6.13 8.14
C LEU A 122 9.52 5.92 6.62
N ILE A 123 9.08 6.90 5.82
CA ILE A 123 9.16 6.84 4.35
C ILE A 123 10.63 6.73 3.92
N LEU A 124 11.52 7.53 4.50
CA LEU A 124 12.95 7.48 4.21
C LEU A 124 13.55 6.11 4.55
N ASN A 125 13.19 5.54 5.70
CA ASN A 125 13.65 4.22 6.10
C ASN A 125 13.20 3.13 5.11
N VAL A 126 11.94 3.17 4.68
CA VAL A 126 11.41 2.24 3.66
C VAL A 126 12.18 2.41 2.33
N ALA A 127 12.41 3.63 1.89
CA ALA A 127 13.19 3.90 0.67
C ALA A 127 14.61 3.32 0.76
N ILE A 128 15.30 3.51 1.89
CA ILE A 128 16.63 2.94 2.14
C ILE A 128 16.59 1.41 2.11
N GLN A 129 15.57 0.79 2.74
CA GLN A 129 15.42 -0.65 2.74
C GLN A 129 15.18 -1.20 1.32
N MET A 130 14.36 -0.52 0.53
CA MET A 130 14.11 -0.89 -0.88
C MET A 130 15.40 -0.81 -1.71
N LEU A 131 16.18 0.27 -1.55
CA LEU A 131 17.48 0.42 -2.22
C LEU A 131 18.47 -0.69 -1.82
N LYS A 132 18.51 -1.06 -0.54
CA LYS A 132 19.37 -2.17 -0.07
C LYS A 132 18.98 -3.53 -0.61
N LYS A 133 17.68 -3.77 -0.82
CA LYS A 133 17.15 -5.03 -1.39
C LYS A 133 17.24 -5.11 -2.91
N MET A 134 17.56 -4.01 -3.60
CA MET A 134 17.73 -4.03 -5.06
C MET A 134 18.89 -4.92 -5.45
N LYS A 135 18.66 -5.78 -6.46
CA LYS A 135 19.70 -6.61 -7.04
C LYS A 135 20.90 -5.74 -7.47
N PRO A 136 22.16 -6.24 -7.33
CA PRO A 136 23.37 -5.47 -7.65
C PRO A 136 23.61 -5.31 -9.17
N MET A 137 22.56 -5.08 -9.93
CA MET A 137 22.63 -4.77 -11.35
C MET A 137 22.73 -3.27 -11.55
N PRO A 138 23.61 -2.77 -12.44
CA PRO A 138 23.83 -1.33 -12.62
C PRO A 138 22.58 -0.62 -13.16
N LEU A 139 21.86 -1.25 -14.08
CA LEU A 139 20.74 -0.65 -14.79
C LEU A 139 19.56 -0.21 -13.86
N PRO A 140 19.02 -1.06 -12.98
CA PRO A 140 17.97 -0.63 -12.05
C PRO A 140 18.41 0.48 -11.09
N ARG A 141 19.66 0.46 -10.63
CA ARG A 141 20.21 1.49 -9.76
C ARG A 141 20.36 2.83 -10.46
N ILE A 142 20.83 2.84 -11.71
CA ILE A 142 20.95 4.06 -12.53
C ILE A 142 19.56 4.64 -12.78
N ILE A 143 18.58 3.81 -13.16
CA ILE A 143 17.19 4.27 -13.39
C ILE A 143 16.62 4.89 -12.11
N ALA A 144 16.78 4.25 -10.97
CA ALA A 144 16.30 4.75 -9.68
C ALA A 144 16.98 6.09 -9.31
N ALA A 145 18.29 6.19 -9.46
CA ALA A 145 19.04 7.41 -9.19
C ALA A 145 18.66 8.55 -10.12
N CYS A 146 18.51 8.28 -11.43
CA CYS A 146 18.08 9.28 -12.42
C CYS A 146 16.64 9.74 -12.16
N SER A 147 15.73 8.82 -11.82
CA SER A 147 14.34 9.17 -11.47
C SER A 147 14.27 10.02 -10.21
N PHE A 148 15.07 9.70 -9.20
CA PHE A 148 15.15 10.48 -7.97
C PHE A 148 15.72 11.88 -8.24
N ALA A 149 16.82 11.99 -8.99
CA ALA A 149 17.40 13.27 -9.36
C ALA A 149 16.43 14.12 -10.20
N ALA A 150 15.76 13.52 -11.19
CA ALA A 150 14.74 14.18 -11.99
C ALA A 150 13.60 14.71 -11.13
N MET A 151 13.13 13.93 -10.16
CA MET A 151 12.05 14.35 -9.24
C MET A 151 12.48 15.52 -8.35
N LEU A 152 13.73 15.52 -7.86
CA LEU A 152 14.28 16.65 -7.11
C LEU A 152 14.35 17.93 -7.97
N VAL A 153 14.82 17.83 -9.21
CA VAL A 153 14.89 18.97 -10.13
C VAL A 153 13.50 19.51 -10.47
N ILE A 154 12.53 18.63 -10.75
CA ILE A 154 11.14 18.99 -11.03
C ILE A 154 10.53 19.74 -9.83
N ASN A 155 10.77 19.24 -8.62
CA ASN A 155 10.26 19.85 -7.40
C ASN A 155 10.92 21.20 -7.10
N PHE A 156 12.23 21.29 -7.30
CA PHE A 156 12.99 22.54 -7.10
C PHE A 156 12.60 23.64 -8.08
N LEU A 157 12.36 23.27 -9.35
CA LEU A 157 11.93 24.18 -10.41
C LEU A 157 10.40 24.42 -10.39
N SER A 158 9.67 23.84 -9.44
CA SER A 158 8.21 23.94 -9.32
C SER A 158 7.46 23.60 -10.61
N LEU A 159 8.00 22.70 -11.42
CA LEU A 159 7.38 22.26 -12.66
C LEU A 159 6.14 21.41 -12.32
N LYS A 160 5.01 21.71 -12.96
CA LYS A 160 3.74 20.97 -12.79
C LYS A 160 3.76 19.59 -13.50
N ILE A 161 4.84 18.83 -13.36
CA ILE A 161 4.96 17.49 -13.94
C ILE A 161 4.55 16.47 -12.87
N SER A 162 3.56 15.66 -13.20
CA SER A 162 3.08 14.62 -12.27
C SER A 162 4.12 13.52 -12.10
N ALA A 163 4.27 13.01 -10.87
CA ALA A 163 5.08 11.82 -10.57
C ALA A 163 4.68 10.61 -11.43
N ILE A 164 3.38 10.51 -11.80
CA ILE A 164 2.85 9.45 -12.67
C ILE A 164 3.51 9.53 -14.06
N THR A 165 3.69 10.72 -14.64
CA THR A 165 4.32 10.90 -15.95
C THR A 165 5.76 10.40 -15.92
N LEU A 166 6.49 10.71 -14.85
CA LEU A 166 7.88 10.27 -14.68
C LEU A 166 7.98 8.75 -14.50
N LEU A 167 7.03 8.16 -13.81
CA LEU A 167 6.94 6.71 -13.60
C LEU A 167 6.65 5.97 -14.91
N LEU A 168 5.73 6.48 -15.72
CA LEU A 168 5.42 5.94 -17.05
C LEU A 168 6.64 6.06 -17.99
N LEU A 169 7.34 7.20 -18.00
CA LEU A 169 8.57 7.38 -18.79
C LEU A 169 9.67 6.42 -18.36
N ALA A 170 9.92 6.28 -17.07
CA ALA A 170 10.91 5.33 -16.56
C ALA A 170 10.55 3.87 -16.91
N GLY A 171 9.27 3.51 -16.83
CA GLY A 171 8.74 2.20 -17.20
C GLY A 171 8.92 1.90 -18.70
N THR A 172 8.57 2.85 -19.57
CA THR A 172 8.73 2.69 -21.04
C THR A 172 10.19 2.58 -21.45
N VAL A 173 11.08 3.39 -20.86
CA VAL A 173 12.53 3.31 -21.12
C VAL A 173 13.09 1.96 -20.65
N SER A 174 12.68 1.50 -19.46
CA SER A 174 13.11 0.19 -18.93
C SER A 174 12.64 -0.95 -19.83
N LEU A 175 11.40 -0.91 -20.31
CA LEU A 175 10.84 -1.90 -21.22
C LEU A 175 11.57 -1.90 -22.58
N ALA A 176 11.84 -0.74 -23.15
CA ALA A 176 12.56 -0.60 -24.41
C ALA A 176 13.97 -1.18 -24.33
N ILE A 177 14.70 -0.91 -23.23
CA ILE A 177 16.03 -1.46 -22.99
C ILE A 177 15.98 -2.99 -22.84
N PHE A 178 14.98 -3.50 -22.11
CA PHE A 178 14.79 -4.93 -21.92
C PHE A 178 14.51 -5.65 -23.25
N LEU A 179 13.60 -5.14 -24.06
CA LEU A 179 13.27 -5.69 -25.38
C LEU A 179 14.48 -5.69 -26.33
N ARG A 180 15.27 -4.60 -26.32
CA ARG A 180 16.49 -4.50 -27.14
C ARG A 180 17.57 -5.47 -26.71
N ASN A 181 17.73 -5.73 -25.40
CA ASN A 181 18.68 -6.71 -24.89
C ASN A 181 18.26 -8.16 -25.20
N ASN A 182 16.94 -8.41 -25.15
CA ASN A 182 16.42 -9.75 -25.45
C ASN A 182 16.57 -10.11 -26.94
N GLN A 183 16.46 -9.13 -27.85
CA GLN A 183 16.71 -9.32 -29.29
C GLN A 183 18.19 -9.60 -29.59
N LYS A 184 19.13 -9.03 -28.82
CA LYS A 184 20.56 -9.33 -28.99
C LYS A 184 20.97 -10.72 -28.50
N GLY A 185 20.21 -11.32 -27.56
CA GLY A 185 20.44 -12.68 -27.05
C GLY A 185 19.94 -13.79 -27.99
N SER A 186 19.03 -13.48 -28.93
CA SER A 186 18.49 -14.48 -29.86
C SER A 186 19.22 -14.53 -31.21
N THR A 187 20.21 -13.67 -31.45
CA THR A 187 21.03 -13.64 -32.67
C THR A 187 22.39 -14.35 -32.52
N VAL A 188 22.64 -14.97 -31.35
CA VAL A 188 23.85 -15.75 -31.08
C VAL A 188 23.45 -17.17 -30.63
N LYS A 189 22.74 -17.87 -31.50
CA LYS A 189 22.63 -19.35 -31.48
C LYS A 189 22.62 -19.86 -32.92
#